data_3368fdd2c4135efb770557d472fb5095
#
_entry.id   3368fdd2c4135efb770557d472fb5095
#
_cell.length_a   1.000
_cell.length_b   1.000
_cell.length_c   1.000
_cell.angle_alpha   90.00
_cell.angle_beta   90.00
_cell.angle_gamma   90.00
#
_symmetry.space_group_name_H-M   'P 1'
#
loop_
_entity.id
_entity.type
_entity.pdbx_description
1 polymer ?
#
loop_
_entity_poly.entity_id
_entity_poly.type
_entity_poly.pdbx_seq_one_letter_code
_entity_poly.pdbx_strand_id
1 'polypeptide(L)'
;MDSSYIDGQLLKKFVINGCQNLGCHQEEIDALNVFPVPDGDTGSNMHMTIEGGAQAIKDSEETDIGAASKLIARAMTLSARGNSGVILSQFFKGLSLGLEGKNQVSPKEFCDAFISGVNQSYKVVKNPVEGTILTVMREASNKTAALMKEDSSINEFFQYFLQEANESLERTPELLQCLKEAGVIDSGGAGYVKIIEGMAMVLDGNILSYVNNNQPSKDNHINTTFNADSVLEYGYCTEFILQLQNSKVDTKNFDIQVINSFLETIGNSIVSFKDDDVIKVHVHTMVPGQVLAKMQQYGEFITVKIENMSVQHSQSKENVPQVKTEKKEHKKYAVVAVSSGEGISELFTQLGADALVSGGQTMNPSAESFIEAFSSLDAENIYVFPNNSNIILTAKQAAKMYKKAKVYVVESKTIAECYGALSMLDYSCDDADEIYNYFQEQASLIISGQVTYSIRDSFINGINIKKGDYISIYNHNIVAASKTKIDAVMAFLNSVEGIEDMEVCTLIVGKDVSVEEQEEAIRLIRETYPNMEVGIIEGKQEVYSFIISL
;
A
#
# COMPACT_ATOMS: atom_id res chain seq x y z
N MET A 1 25.80 -21.90 -12.15
CA MET A 1 26.98 -21.15 -11.66
C MET A 1 27.31 -21.65 -10.25
N ASP A 2 28.48 -22.25 -10.07
CA ASP A 2 28.91 -22.65 -8.73
C ASP A 2 29.70 -21.47 -8.10
N SER A 3 28.95 -20.52 -7.55
CA SER A 3 29.56 -19.31 -6.98
C SER A 3 29.78 -19.55 -5.48
N SER A 4 31.04 -19.54 -5.07
CA SER A 4 31.44 -19.68 -3.67
C SER A 4 31.07 -18.45 -2.82
N TYR A 5 30.72 -17.33 -3.47
CA TYR A 5 30.39 -16.06 -2.84
C TYR A 5 29.26 -15.38 -3.58
N ILE A 6 28.48 -14.61 -2.84
CA ILE A 6 27.38 -13.78 -3.34
C ILE A 6 27.81 -12.32 -3.20
N ASP A 7 27.85 -11.60 -4.32
CA ASP A 7 28.14 -10.17 -4.40
C ASP A 7 26.88 -9.36 -4.75
N GLY A 8 27.02 -8.05 -4.89
CA GLY A 8 25.92 -7.15 -5.23
C GLY A 8 25.31 -7.43 -6.60
N GLN A 9 26.11 -7.87 -7.58
CA GLN A 9 25.61 -8.19 -8.93
C GLN A 9 24.82 -9.51 -8.97
N LEU A 10 25.20 -10.50 -8.17
CA LEU A 10 24.43 -11.73 -8.04
C LEU A 10 23.13 -11.48 -7.27
N LEU A 11 23.17 -10.69 -6.18
CA LEU A 11 21.97 -10.27 -5.44
C LEU A 11 20.98 -9.50 -6.35
N LYS A 12 21.47 -8.59 -7.18
CA LYS A 12 20.67 -7.89 -8.20
C LYS A 12 19.92 -8.87 -9.09
N LYS A 13 20.62 -9.88 -9.64
CA LYS A 13 20.01 -10.91 -10.48
C LYS A 13 18.93 -11.69 -9.72
N PHE A 14 19.20 -12.07 -8.47
CA PHE A 14 18.24 -12.76 -7.62
C PHE A 14 16.96 -11.94 -7.43
N VAL A 15 17.08 -10.67 -7.07
CA VAL A 15 15.91 -9.82 -6.81
C VAL A 15 15.11 -9.57 -8.08
N ILE A 16 15.76 -9.28 -9.21
CA ILE A 16 15.08 -9.06 -10.49
C ILE A 16 14.34 -10.33 -10.92
N ASN A 17 14.99 -11.50 -10.87
CA ASN A 17 14.37 -12.75 -11.30
C ASN A 17 13.25 -13.19 -10.36
N GLY A 18 13.42 -12.99 -9.05
CA GLY A 18 12.38 -13.20 -8.05
C GLY A 18 11.16 -12.32 -8.28
N CYS A 19 11.36 -11.05 -8.63
CA CYS A 19 10.29 -10.12 -9.01
C CYS A 19 9.52 -10.62 -10.24
N GLN A 20 10.24 -11.03 -11.29
CA GLN A 20 9.63 -11.52 -12.53
C GLN A 20 8.83 -12.82 -12.29
N ASN A 21 9.37 -13.75 -11.52
CA ASN A 21 8.69 -15.01 -11.22
C ASN A 21 7.40 -14.75 -10.41
N LEU A 22 7.44 -13.86 -9.43
CA LEU A 22 6.24 -13.45 -8.70
C LEU A 22 5.21 -12.80 -9.64
N GLY A 23 5.64 -11.93 -10.55
CA GLY A 23 4.78 -11.27 -11.55
C GLY A 23 4.06 -12.27 -12.46
N CYS A 24 4.75 -13.36 -12.88
CA CYS A 24 4.14 -14.42 -13.68
C CYS A 24 3.05 -15.21 -12.92
N HIS A 25 3.08 -15.23 -11.58
CA HIS A 25 2.13 -15.98 -10.74
C HIS A 25 1.19 -15.06 -9.94
N GLN A 26 1.18 -13.76 -10.25
CA GLN A 26 0.43 -12.76 -9.49
C GLN A 26 -1.05 -13.10 -9.36
N GLU A 27 -1.72 -13.40 -10.47
CA GLU A 27 -3.15 -13.73 -10.50
C GLU A 27 -3.47 -15.01 -9.70
N GLU A 28 -2.58 -16.00 -9.75
CA GLU A 28 -2.70 -17.24 -8.97
C GLU A 28 -2.64 -16.94 -7.46
N ILE A 29 -1.70 -16.09 -7.03
CA ILE A 29 -1.53 -15.70 -5.63
C ILE A 29 -2.69 -14.82 -5.17
N ASP A 30 -3.14 -13.88 -6.00
CA ASP A 30 -4.31 -13.05 -5.72
C ASP A 30 -5.57 -13.92 -5.51
N ALA A 31 -5.73 -15.00 -6.29
CA ALA A 31 -6.83 -15.95 -6.12
C ALA A 31 -6.78 -16.77 -4.81
N LEU A 32 -5.62 -16.93 -4.17
CA LEU A 32 -5.48 -17.56 -2.86
C LEU A 32 -5.92 -16.64 -1.72
N ASN A 33 -5.92 -15.33 -1.93
CA ASN A 33 -6.33 -14.36 -0.93
C ASN A 33 -7.85 -14.27 -0.83
N VAL A 34 -8.41 -14.99 0.14
CA VAL A 34 -9.85 -15.28 0.20
C VAL A 34 -10.52 -14.76 1.45
N PHE A 35 -9.78 -14.20 2.38
CA PHE A 35 -10.31 -13.86 3.69
C PHE A 35 -9.76 -12.52 4.20
N PRO A 36 -10.57 -11.75 4.95
CA PRO A 36 -12.02 -11.89 5.20
C PRO A 36 -12.86 -11.47 3.98
N VAL A 37 -12.39 -10.56 3.20
CA VAL A 37 -12.95 -10.13 1.90
C VAL A 37 -12.02 -10.64 0.82
N PRO A 38 -12.53 -11.21 -0.27
CA PRO A 38 -11.70 -11.58 -1.40
C PRO A 38 -11.28 -10.30 -2.17
N ASP A 39 -10.45 -9.47 -1.52
CA ASP A 39 -9.83 -8.31 -2.15
C ASP A 39 -8.76 -8.73 -3.17
N GLY A 40 -8.28 -10.01 -3.03
CA GLY A 40 -7.49 -10.66 -4.06
C GLY A 40 -6.27 -9.87 -4.50
N ASP A 41 -5.58 -9.21 -3.57
CA ASP A 41 -4.54 -8.23 -3.90
C ASP A 41 -3.16 -8.57 -3.32
N THR A 42 -3.00 -9.72 -2.65
CA THR A 42 -1.75 -10.11 -2.00
C THR A 42 -0.60 -10.23 -2.99
N GLY A 43 -0.81 -10.91 -4.11
CA GLY A 43 0.19 -11.07 -5.18
C GLY A 43 0.55 -9.72 -5.79
N SER A 44 -0.45 -8.91 -6.08
CA SER A 44 -0.32 -7.54 -6.62
C SER A 44 0.48 -6.63 -5.67
N ASN A 45 0.15 -6.62 -4.38
CA ASN A 45 0.85 -5.81 -3.38
C ASN A 45 2.31 -6.24 -3.20
N MET A 46 2.57 -7.54 -3.15
CA MET A 46 3.93 -8.09 -3.04
C MET A 46 4.74 -7.80 -4.30
N HIS A 47 4.14 -7.96 -5.49
CA HIS A 47 4.81 -7.68 -6.76
C HIS A 47 5.18 -6.20 -6.88
N MET A 48 4.25 -5.26 -6.67
CA MET A 48 4.55 -3.83 -6.69
C MET A 48 5.61 -3.42 -5.67
N THR A 49 5.66 -4.12 -4.54
CA THR A 49 6.66 -3.85 -3.50
C THR A 49 8.06 -4.29 -3.92
N ILE A 50 8.23 -5.53 -4.44
CA ILE A 50 9.54 -6.02 -4.87
C ILE A 50 9.98 -5.36 -6.18
N GLU A 51 9.05 -4.98 -7.04
CA GLU A 51 9.32 -4.24 -8.28
C GLU A 51 10.02 -2.91 -7.99
N GLY A 52 9.61 -2.18 -6.94
CA GLY A 52 10.31 -0.98 -6.51
C GLY A 52 11.79 -1.24 -6.22
N GLY A 53 12.12 -2.35 -5.55
CA GLY A 53 13.50 -2.77 -5.30
C GLY A 53 14.24 -3.19 -6.57
N ALA A 54 13.58 -3.97 -7.43
CA ALA A 54 14.15 -4.43 -8.70
C ALA A 54 14.46 -3.25 -9.65
N GLN A 55 13.56 -2.26 -9.73
CA GLN A 55 13.78 -1.05 -10.53
C GLN A 55 14.95 -0.22 -10.00
N ALA A 56 15.06 -0.05 -8.68
CA ALA A 56 16.13 0.74 -8.07
C ALA A 56 17.52 0.14 -8.32
N ILE A 57 17.65 -1.20 -8.44
CA ILE A 57 18.93 -1.88 -8.64
C ILE A 57 19.20 -2.23 -10.10
N LYS A 58 18.22 -2.17 -10.99
CA LYS A 58 18.28 -2.65 -12.36
C LYS A 58 19.49 -2.16 -13.14
N ASP A 59 19.75 -0.87 -13.11
CA ASP A 59 20.82 -0.22 -13.86
C ASP A 59 22.08 0.03 -13.00
N SER A 60 22.10 -0.46 -11.76
CA SER A 60 23.22 -0.30 -10.84
C SER A 60 24.36 -1.24 -11.20
N GLU A 61 25.58 -0.72 -11.21
CA GLU A 61 26.83 -1.48 -11.33
C GLU A 61 27.45 -1.83 -9.97
N GLU A 62 26.70 -1.65 -8.88
CA GLU A 62 27.15 -1.91 -7.52
C GLU A 62 27.52 -3.38 -7.32
N THR A 63 28.73 -3.62 -6.87
CA THR A 63 29.28 -4.96 -6.59
C THR A 63 29.29 -5.30 -5.11
N ASP A 64 29.25 -4.29 -4.24
CA ASP A 64 29.16 -4.46 -2.78
C ASP A 64 27.76 -4.93 -2.41
N ILE A 65 27.66 -6.12 -1.80
CA ILE A 65 26.36 -6.72 -1.46
C ILE A 65 25.62 -5.93 -0.39
N GLY A 66 26.35 -5.30 0.56
CA GLY A 66 25.77 -4.47 1.59
C GLY A 66 25.14 -3.21 1.00
N ALA A 67 25.84 -2.51 0.09
CA ALA A 67 25.33 -1.34 -0.60
C ALA A 67 24.16 -1.68 -1.51
N ALA A 68 24.26 -2.75 -2.32
CA ALA A 68 23.18 -3.23 -3.17
C ALA A 68 21.92 -3.59 -2.39
N SER A 69 22.06 -4.34 -1.28
CA SER A 69 20.93 -4.72 -0.43
C SER A 69 20.26 -3.51 0.24
N LYS A 70 21.03 -2.50 0.62
CA LYS A 70 20.52 -1.24 1.21
C LYS A 70 19.68 -0.46 0.20
N LEU A 71 20.13 -0.37 -1.06
CA LEU A 71 19.40 0.29 -2.13
C LEU A 71 18.05 -0.42 -2.39
N ILE A 72 18.08 -1.74 -2.52
CA ILE A 72 16.88 -2.58 -2.71
C ILE A 72 15.90 -2.38 -1.55
N ALA A 73 16.36 -2.57 -0.31
CA ALA A 73 15.52 -2.51 0.89
C ALA A 73 14.84 -1.14 1.05
N ARG A 74 15.57 -0.06 0.75
CA ARG A 74 15.03 1.30 0.80
C ARG A 74 13.91 1.50 -0.21
N ALA A 75 14.13 1.12 -1.46
CA ALA A 75 13.13 1.27 -2.51
C ALA A 75 11.89 0.42 -2.23
N MET A 76 12.07 -0.83 -1.79
CA MET A 76 10.95 -1.68 -1.37
C MET A 76 10.16 -1.09 -0.20
N THR A 77 10.85 -0.41 0.75
CA THR A 77 10.18 0.24 1.88
C THR A 77 9.26 1.38 1.42
N LEU A 78 9.69 2.16 0.43
CA LEU A 78 8.88 3.24 -0.16
C LEU A 78 7.71 2.72 -1.01
N SER A 79 7.95 1.65 -1.76
CA SER A 79 6.95 1.02 -2.63
C SER A 79 6.00 0.08 -1.89
N ALA A 80 6.20 -0.17 -0.59
CA ALA A 80 5.45 -1.15 0.18
C ALA A 80 3.94 -0.84 0.19
N ARG A 81 3.14 -1.88 -0.13
CA ARG A 81 1.67 -1.82 -0.18
C ARG A 81 1.04 -2.97 0.59
N GLY A 82 -0.03 -2.67 1.28
CA GLY A 82 -0.76 -3.65 2.08
C GLY A 82 0.11 -4.31 3.16
N ASN A 83 -0.48 -5.21 3.93
CA ASN A 83 0.24 -5.92 5.00
C ASN A 83 1.36 -6.82 4.45
N SER A 84 1.08 -7.57 3.37
CA SER A 84 2.03 -8.49 2.74
C SER A 84 3.25 -7.77 2.16
N GLY A 85 3.04 -6.63 1.49
CA GLY A 85 4.14 -5.82 0.97
C GLY A 85 4.98 -5.18 2.07
N VAL A 86 4.35 -4.69 3.15
CA VAL A 86 5.10 -4.15 4.31
C VAL A 86 5.95 -5.25 4.94
N ILE A 87 5.40 -6.44 5.20
CA ILE A 87 6.16 -7.56 5.78
C ILE A 87 7.34 -7.94 4.88
N LEU A 88 7.11 -8.06 3.56
CA LEU A 88 8.14 -8.34 2.57
C LEU A 88 9.23 -7.26 2.56
N SER A 89 8.86 -5.98 2.56
CA SER A 89 9.81 -4.87 2.59
C SER A 89 10.68 -4.87 3.85
N GLN A 90 10.11 -5.26 4.99
CA GLN A 90 10.83 -5.37 6.25
C GLN A 90 11.74 -6.60 6.29
N PHE A 91 11.38 -7.69 5.60
CA PHE A 91 12.30 -8.81 5.38
C PHE A 91 13.57 -8.35 4.64
N PHE A 92 13.42 -7.64 3.53
CA PHE A 92 14.58 -7.13 2.78
C PHE A 92 15.37 -6.08 3.57
N LYS A 93 14.71 -5.29 4.41
CA LYS A 93 15.40 -4.38 5.33
C LYS A 93 16.25 -5.13 6.36
N GLY A 94 15.72 -6.19 6.95
CA GLY A 94 16.49 -7.02 7.88
C GLY A 94 17.62 -7.78 7.19
N LEU A 95 17.40 -8.27 5.96
CA LEU A 95 18.43 -8.84 5.10
C LEU A 95 19.57 -7.85 4.88
N SER A 96 19.25 -6.61 4.53
CA SER A 96 20.24 -5.54 4.34
C SER A 96 21.04 -5.25 5.61
N LEU A 97 20.41 -5.26 6.79
CA LEU A 97 21.12 -5.11 8.06
C LEU A 97 22.10 -6.26 8.33
N GLY A 98 21.75 -7.50 7.95
CA GLY A 98 22.63 -8.67 8.04
C GLY A 98 23.82 -8.63 7.07
N LEU A 99 23.69 -7.89 5.97
CA LEU A 99 24.70 -7.72 4.94
C LEU A 99 25.52 -6.42 5.05
N GLU A 100 25.22 -5.57 6.03
CA GLU A 100 25.84 -4.26 6.17
C GLU A 100 27.37 -4.35 6.30
N GLY A 101 28.07 -3.53 5.51
CA GLY A 101 29.55 -3.44 5.50
C GLY A 101 30.27 -4.62 4.85
N LYS A 102 29.54 -5.49 4.13
CA LYS A 102 30.12 -6.64 3.43
C LYS A 102 30.15 -6.41 1.93
N ASN A 103 31.33 -6.68 1.31
CA ASN A 103 31.47 -6.60 -0.14
C ASN A 103 30.87 -7.84 -0.83
N GLN A 104 31.09 -9.00 -0.24
CA GLN A 104 30.54 -10.30 -0.66
C GLN A 104 30.38 -11.21 0.56
N VAL A 105 29.52 -12.21 0.46
CA VAL A 105 29.25 -13.15 1.56
C VAL A 105 29.28 -14.59 1.09
N SER A 106 29.61 -15.51 2.01
CA SER A 106 29.45 -16.95 1.80
C SER A 106 27.94 -17.31 1.81
N PRO A 107 27.56 -18.50 1.27
CA PRO A 107 26.18 -18.98 1.36
C PRO A 107 25.65 -19.09 2.78
N LYS A 108 26.54 -19.44 3.74
CA LYS A 108 26.18 -19.49 5.16
C LYS A 108 25.87 -18.10 5.72
N GLU A 109 26.71 -17.10 5.45
CA GLU A 109 26.47 -15.71 5.87
C GLU A 109 25.21 -15.13 5.20
N PHE A 110 24.91 -15.54 3.96
CA PHE A 110 23.67 -15.17 3.29
C PHE A 110 22.46 -15.75 4.00
N CYS A 111 22.54 -17.02 4.43
CA CYS A 111 21.51 -17.65 5.26
C CYS A 111 21.29 -16.90 6.59
N ASP A 112 22.36 -16.49 7.27
CA ASP A 112 22.28 -15.70 8.51
C ASP A 112 21.61 -14.34 8.28
N ALA A 113 21.82 -13.72 7.10
CA ALA A 113 21.13 -12.50 6.71
C ALA A 113 19.63 -12.71 6.49
N PHE A 114 19.19 -13.90 6.00
CA PHE A 114 17.77 -14.26 5.93
C PHE A 114 17.13 -14.34 7.33
N ILE A 115 17.82 -14.89 8.32
CA ILE A 115 17.37 -14.88 9.72
C ILE A 115 17.19 -13.45 10.24
N SER A 116 18.12 -12.54 9.91
CA SER A 116 17.98 -11.12 10.22
C SER A 116 16.73 -10.52 9.56
N GLY A 117 16.44 -10.91 8.30
CA GLY A 117 15.21 -10.56 7.58
C GLY A 117 13.94 -10.99 8.31
N VAL A 118 13.88 -12.26 8.71
CA VAL A 118 12.75 -12.82 9.50
C VAL A 118 12.54 -12.03 10.79
N ASN A 119 13.60 -11.83 11.56
CA ASN A 119 13.52 -11.09 12.82
C ASN A 119 12.98 -9.68 12.66
N GLN A 120 13.34 -9.00 11.57
CA GLN A 120 12.85 -7.66 11.28
C GLN A 120 11.37 -7.68 10.86
N SER A 121 10.92 -8.69 10.10
CA SER A 121 9.51 -8.86 9.71
C SER A 121 8.60 -9.06 10.92
N TYR A 122 8.99 -9.90 11.88
CA TYR A 122 8.23 -10.10 13.12
C TYR A 122 8.10 -8.84 13.98
N LYS A 123 9.11 -7.95 14.00
CA LYS A 123 9.07 -6.70 14.78
C LYS A 123 8.04 -5.68 14.31
N VAL A 124 7.60 -5.77 13.07
CA VAL A 124 6.67 -4.80 12.47
C VAL A 124 5.23 -5.18 12.75
N VAL A 125 4.95 -6.46 12.90
CA VAL A 125 3.59 -6.97 13.15
C VAL A 125 3.33 -6.97 14.66
N LYS A 126 2.34 -6.21 15.11
CA LYS A 126 2.01 -6.08 16.54
C LYS A 126 1.59 -7.43 17.16
N ASN A 127 0.79 -8.19 16.44
CA ASN A 127 0.31 -9.50 16.84
C ASN A 127 0.60 -10.48 15.69
N PRO A 128 1.80 -11.11 15.66
CA PRO A 128 2.14 -12.09 14.63
C PRO A 128 1.19 -13.31 14.70
N VAL A 129 0.67 -13.71 13.55
CA VAL A 129 -0.20 -14.89 13.42
C VAL A 129 0.57 -15.98 12.72
N GLU A 130 0.60 -17.19 13.32
CA GLU A 130 1.20 -18.37 12.71
C GLU A 130 0.28 -18.96 11.63
N GLY A 131 0.86 -19.67 10.67
CA GLY A 131 0.16 -20.14 9.47
C GLY A 131 0.12 -19.08 8.36
N THR A 132 1.03 -18.08 8.41
CA THR A 132 1.14 -17.01 7.44
C THR A 132 2.54 -16.95 6.83
N ILE A 133 2.78 -15.99 5.93
CA ILE A 133 4.10 -15.66 5.37
C ILE A 133 5.21 -15.61 6.44
N LEU A 134 4.90 -15.12 7.64
CA LEU A 134 5.86 -15.07 8.76
C LEU A 134 6.33 -16.46 9.18
N THR A 135 5.42 -17.42 9.25
CA THR A 135 5.73 -18.82 9.58
C THR A 135 6.62 -19.43 8.52
N VAL A 136 6.25 -19.28 7.24
CA VAL A 136 7.02 -19.82 6.11
C VAL A 136 8.43 -19.26 6.09
N MET A 137 8.59 -17.94 6.23
CA MET A 137 9.89 -17.28 6.31
C MET A 137 10.73 -17.81 7.46
N ARG A 138 10.14 -17.96 8.65
CA ARG A 138 10.83 -18.39 9.87
C ARG A 138 11.26 -19.85 9.82
N GLU A 139 10.37 -20.74 9.42
CA GLU A 139 10.65 -22.17 9.39
C GLU A 139 11.72 -22.49 8.33
N ALA A 140 11.56 -21.95 7.11
CA ALA A 140 12.53 -22.13 6.04
C ALA A 140 13.92 -21.61 6.44
N SER A 141 14.01 -20.40 7.00
CA SER A 141 15.29 -19.81 7.40
C SER A 141 15.97 -20.61 8.51
N ASN A 142 15.24 -20.98 9.57
CA ASN A 142 15.81 -21.67 10.71
C ASN A 142 16.29 -23.08 10.36
N LYS A 143 15.51 -23.82 9.58
CA LYS A 143 15.87 -25.18 9.19
C LYS A 143 17.04 -25.20 8.21
N THR A 144 17.05 -24.28 7.25
CA THR A 144 18.19 -24.10 6.33
C THR A 144 19.45 -23.78 7.13
N ALA A 145 19.39 -22.84 8.09
CA ALA A 145 20.55 -22.49 8.90
C ALA A 145 21.11 -23.67 9.71
N ALA A 146 20.25 -24.57 10.17
CA ALA A 146 20.66 -25.79 10.88
C ALA A 146 21.38 -26.81 9.96
N LEU A 147 21.12 -26.79 8.66
CA LEU A 147 21.72 -27.67 7.66
C LEU A 147 22.98 -27.09 7.00
N MET A 148 23.07 -25.75 6.88
CA MET A 148 24.18 -25.06 6.25
C MET A 148 25.49 -25.21 7.03
N LYS A 149 26.55 -25.57 6.31
CA LYS A 149 27.93 -25.66 6.82
C LYS A 149 28.78 -24.57 6.18
N GLU A 150 30.02 -24.39 6.67
CA GLU A 150 30.93 -23.39 6.13
C GLU A 150 31.30 -23.60 4.65
N ASP A 151 31.29 -24.86 4.20
CA ASP A 151 31.60 -25.29 2.82
C ASP A 151 30.35 -25.51 1.96
N SER A 152 29.16 -25.21 2.47
CA SER A 152 27.91 -25.36 1.71
C SER A 152 27.87 -24.37 0.53
N SER A 153 27.34 -24.85 -0.60
CA SER A 153 27.15 -24.07 -1.81
C SER A 153 25.85 -23.25 -1.77
N ILE A 154 25.75 -22.24 -2.63
CA ILE A 154 24.52 -21.46 -2.81
C ILE A 154 23.36 -22.31 -3.37
N ASN A 155 23.67 -23.35 -4.16
CA ASN A 155 22.68 -24.30 -4.63
C ASN A 155 22.07 -25.11 -3.47
N GLU A 156 22.89 -25.58 -2.52
CA GLU A 156 22.42 -26.26 -1.32
C GLU A 156 21.56 -25.35 -0.45
N PHE A 157 21.93 -24.05 -0.33
CA PHE A 157 21.09 -23.07 0.36
C PHE A 157 19.68 -23.00 -0.23
N PHE A 158 19.54 -22.77 -1.55
CA PHE A 158 18.24 -22.69 -2.18
C PHE A 158 17.47 -24.02 -2.16
N GLN A 159 18.17 -25.14 -2.30
CA GLN A 159 17.55 -26.46 -2.21
C GLN A 159 16.92 -26.71 -0.84
N TYR A 160 17.66 -26.49 0.24
CA TYR A 160 17.15 -26.68 1.61
C TYR A 160 16.04 -25.66 1.92
N PHE A 161 16.26 -24.42 1.50
CA PHE A 161 15.29 -23.33 1.75
C PHE A 161 13.96 -23.58 1.06
N LEU A 162 13.97 -23.90 -0.23
CA LEU A 162 12.74 -24.15 -1.00
C LEU A 162 12.02 -25.40 -0.56
N GLN A 163 12.77 -26.46 -0.20
CA GLN A 163 12.14 -27.67 0.33
C GLN A 163 11.32 -27.33 1.59
N GLU A 164 11.95 -26.68 2.58
CA GLU A 164 11.24 -26.34 3.82
C GLU A 164 10.18 -25.28 3.64
N ALA A 165 10.41 -24.27 2.78
CA ALA A 165 9.43 -23.24 2.51
C ALA A 165 8.14 -23.83 1.92
N ASN A 166 8.25 -24.78 0.98
CA ASN A 166 7.09 -25.47 0.42
C ASN A 166 6.40 -26.36 1.47
N GLU A 167 7.17 -27.15 2.24
CA GLU A 167 6.61 -27.98 3.31
C GLU A 167 5.89 -27.13 4.37
N SER A 168 6.45 -25.97 4.74
CA SER A 168 5.83 -25.02 5.68
C SER A 168 4.57 -24.39 5.09
N LEU A 169 4.60 -24.01 3.80
CA LEU A 169 3.46 -23.44 3.08
C LEU A 169 2.28 -24.41 3.05
N GLU A 170 2.52 -25.68 2.74
CA GLU A 170 1.48 -26.73 2.73
C GLU A 170 0.84 -26.92 4.11
N ARG A 171 1.59 -26.69 5.20
CA ARG A 171 1.09 -26.79 6.58
C ARG A 171 0.32 -25.56 7.06
N THR A 172 0.33 -24.44 6.34
CA THR A 172 -0.36 -23.20 6.77
C THR A 172 -1.85 -23.40 7.11
N PRO A 173 -2.64 -24.26 6.39
CA PRO A 173 -4.03 -24.52 6.75
C PRO A 173 -4.21 -25.29 8.05
N GLU A 174 -3.17 -26.00 8.52
CA GLU A 174 -3.22 -26.70 9.80
C GLU A 174 -3.05 -25.75 10.99
N LEU A 175 -2.37 -24.61 10.76
CA LEU A 175 -2.08 -23.59 11.75
C LEU A 175 -3.11 -22.48 11.79
N LEU A 176 -3.81 -22.23 10.68
CA LEU A 176 -4.77 -21.13 10.54
C LEU A 176 -6.12 -21.65 10.05
N GLN A 177 -7.11 -21.64 10.93
CA GLN A 177 -8.41 -22.27 10.70
C GLN A 177 -9.15 -21.72 9.48
N CYS A 178 -9.07 -20.41 9.20
CA CYS A 178 -9.72 -19.80 8.05
C CYS A 178 -9.16 -20.32 6.70
N LEU A 179 -7.86 -20.63 6.63
CA LEU A 179 -7.27 -21.23 5.44
C LEU A 179 -7.75 -22.69 5.24
N LYS A 180 -7.87 -23.43 6.35
CA LYS A 180 -8.39 -24.79 6.33
C LYS A 180 -9.85 -24.84 5.85
N GLU A 181 -10.67 -23.94 6.33
CA GLU A 181 -12.08 -23.84 5.93
C GLU A 181 -12.23 -23.41 4.48
N ALA A 182 -11.39 -22.49 4.00
CA ALA A 182 -11.37 -22.05 2.61
C ALA A 182 -10.72 -23.09 1.66
N GLY A 183 -10.01 -24.09 2.20
CA GLY A 183 -9.31 -25.11 1.41
C GLY A 183 -8.13 -24.54 0.61
N VAL A 184 -7.45 -23.52 1.12
CA VAL A 184 -6.32 -22.82 0.47
C VAL A 184 -5.12 -22.72 1.41
N ILE A 185 -3.94 -22.51 0.82
CA ILE A 185 -2.71 -22.16 1.53
C ILE A 185 -2.59 -20.64 1.71
N ASP A 186 -1.65 -20.19 2.55
CA ASP A 186 -1.42 -18.75 2.75
C ASP A 186 -0.91 -18.05 1.48
N SER A 187 -1.63 -17.04 1.03
CA SER A 187 -1.30 -16.29 -0.20
C SER A 187 0.04 -15.54 -0.08
N GLY A 188 0.33 -14.94 1.08
CA GLY A 188 1.59 -14.26 1.34
C GLY A 188 2.78 -15.22 1.34
N GLY A 189 2.63 -16.38 1.96
CA GLY A 189 3.61 -17.47 1.94
C GLY A 189 3.85 -18.00 0.53
N ALA A 190 2.79 -18.19 -0.25
CA ALA A 190 2.89 -18.61 -1.65
C ALA A 190 3.66 -17.58 -2.49
N GLY A 191 3.35 -16.28 -2.35
CA GLY A 191 4.09 -15.20 -3.01
C GLY A 191 5.56 -15.17 -2.64
N TYR A 192 5.88 -15.36 -1.36
CA TYR A 192 7.26 -15.43 -0.89
C TYR A 192 8.02 -16.61 -1.49
N VAL A 193 7.42 -17.80 -1.55
CA VAL A 193 8.01 -18.98 -2.20
C VAL A 193 8.31 -18.70 -3.66
N LYS A 194 7.39 -18.05 -4.40
CA LYS A 194 7.61 -17.67 -5.81
C LYS A 194 8.79 -16.72 -6.00
N ILE A 195 9.01 -15.79 -5.08
CA ILE A 195 10.18 -14.92 -5.10
C ILE A 195 11.46 -15.75 -4.96
N ILE A 196 11.53 -16.67 -4.00
CA ILE A 196 12.72 -17.49 -3.74
C ILE A 196 12.97 -18.48 -4.88
N GLU A 197 11.91 -19.07 -5.47
CA GLU A 197 12.02 -19.91 -6.68
C GLU A 197 12.67 -19.12 -7.83
N GLY A 198 12.19 -17.89 -8.07
CA GLY A 198 12.77 -17.02 -9.08
C GLY A 198 14.25 -16.67 -8.82
N MET A 199 14.61 -16.46 -7.55
CA MET A 199 16.03 -16.26 -7.18
C MET A 199 16.88 -17.49 -7.50
N ALA A 200 16.41 -18.69 -7.17
CA ALA A 200 17.11 -19.95 -7.41
C ALA A 200 17.32 -20.23 -8.91
N MET A 201 16.34 -19.90 -9.76
CA MET A 201 16.43 -20.07 -11.23
C MET A 201 17.65 -19.39 -11.86
N VAL A 202 18.18 -18.33 -11.24
CA VAL A 202 19.38 -17.62 -11.73
C VAL A 202 20.60 -18.53 -11.76
N LEU A 203 20.70 -19.48 -10.82
CA LEU A 203 21.83 -20.41 -10.71
C LEU A 203 21.87 -21.41 -11.87
N ASP A 204 20.69 -21.78 -12.37
CA ASP A 204 20.51 -22.66 -13.53
C ASP A 204 20.65 -21.91 -14.87
N GLY A 205 20.88 -20.60 -14.82
CA GLY A 205 20.94 -19.74 -16.01
C GLY A 205 19.56 -19.38 -16.59
N ASN A 206 18.48 -19.73 -15.89
CA ASN A 206 17.12 -19.39 -16.28
C ASN A 206 16.78 -17.97 -15.82
N ILE A 207 17.18 -17.00 -16.64
CA ILE A 207 16.88 -15.58 -16.40
C ILE A 207 15.59 -15.25 -17.14
N LEU A 208 14.55 -14.91 -16.37
CA LEU A 208 13.27 -14.46 -16.91
C LEU A 208 13.46 -13.10 -17.58
N SER A 209 12.87 -12.92 -18.74
CA SER A 209 12.90 -11.62 -19.43
C SER A 209 12.16 -10.59 -18.58
N TYR A 210 12.79 -9.43 -18.36
CA TYR A 210 12.12 -8.32 -17.68
C TYR A 210 11.01 -7.81 -18.60
N VAL A 211 9.79 -8.32 -18.40
CA VAL A 211 8.60 -7.80 -19.06
C VAL A 211 8.18 -6.57 -18.26
N ASN A 212 8.45 -5.40 -18.81
CA ASN A 212 7.97 -4.16 -18.24
C ASN A 212 6.46 -4.10 -18.48
N ASN A 213 5.64 -4.65 -17.56
CA ASN A 213 4.18 -4.55 -17.61
C ASN A 213 3.69 -3.10 -17.47
N ASN A 214 4.57 -2.18 -17.12
CA ASN A 214 4.38 -0.74 -17.22
C ASN A 214 4.72 -0.16 -18.61
N GLN A 215 4.74 -0.97 -19.67
CA GLN A 215 4.49 -0.35 -20.95
C GLN A 215 3.02 0.06 -20.94
N PRO A 216 2.71 1.38 -20.99
CA PRO A 216 1.41 1.77 -21.44
C PRO A 216 1.23 1.03 -22.76
N SER A 217 0.12 0.30 -22.89
CA SER A 217 -0.28 -0.29 -24.16
C SER A 217 0.13 0.69 -25.27
N LYS A 218 0.89 0.19 -26.27
CA LYS A 218 1.21 0.96 -27.46
C LYS A 218 -0.05 1.17 -28.31
N ASP A 219 -1.08 1.63 -27.67
CA ASP A 219 -2.09 2.43 -28.32
C ASP A 219 -1.58 3.86 -28.28
N ASN A 220 -0.80 4.20 -29.29
CA ASN A 220 -0.62 5.58 -29.71
C ASN A 220 -1.98 6.11 -30.20
N HIS A 221 -2.97 6.11 -29.31
CA HIS A 221 -4.13 6.96 -29.48
C HIS A 221 -3.63 8.38 -29.22
N ILE A 222 -3.30 9.08 -30.30
CA ILE A 222 -3.21 10.54 -30.27
C ILE A 222 -4.52 10.99 -29.62
N ASN A 223 -4.41 11.51 -28.41
CA ASN A 223 -5.58 11.88 -27.63
C ASN A 223 -6.26 13.05 -28.34
N THR A 224 -7.38 12.76 -29.01
CA THR A 224 -8.12 13.71 -29.83
C THR A 224 -8.79 14.82 -29.00
N THR A 225 -8.77 14.72 -27.65
CA THR A 225 -9.33 15.72 -26.73
C THR A 225 -8.40 16.89 -26.47
N PHE A 226 -7.07 16.75 -26.64
CA PHE A 226 -6.10 17.84 -26.54
C PHE A 226 -5.58 18.16 -27.94
N ASN A 227 -5.93 19.33 -28.48
CA ASN A 227 -5.66 19.77 -29.86
C ASN A 227 -5.00 21.16 -29.89
N ALA A 228 -4.80 21.72 -31.10
CA ALA A 228 -4.11 22.98 -31.29
C ALA A 228 -4.78 24.19 -30.60
N ASP A 229 -6.06 24.13 -30.33
CA ASP A 229 -6.84 25.18 -29.67
C ASP A 229 -7.01 24.93 -28.15
N SER A 230 -6.47 23.84 -27.63
CA SER A 230 -6.57 23.49 -26.20
C SER A 230 -5.66 24.38 -25.36
N VAL A 231 -6.20 24.92 -24.28
CA VAL A 231 -5.45 25.68 -23.27
C VAL A 231 -4.83 24.74 -22.27
N LEU A 232 -3.56 24.97 -21.94
CA LEU A 232 -2.87 24.21 -20.88
C LEU A 232 -3.37 24.72 -19.52
N GLU A 233 -4.31 23.99 -18.91
CA GLU A 233 -4.99 24.43 -17.70
C GLU A 233 -4.25 23.96 -16.43
N TYR A 234 -3.75 22.72 -16.43
CA TYR A 234 -3.18 22.07 -15.23
C TYR A 234 -1.65 22.00 -15.23
N GLY A 235 -0.99 22.38 -16.31
CA GLY A 235 0.46 22.32 -16.45
C GLY A 235 1.01 20.91 -16.62
N TYR A 236 2.25 20.71 -16.20
CA TYR A 236 3.00 19.46 -16.34
C TYR A 236 3.40 18.90 -14.97
N CYS A 237 3.15 17.62 -14.76
CA CYS A 237 3.85 16.83 -13.74
C CYS A 237 5.27 16.59 -14.24
N THR A 238 6.26 17.06 -13.48
CA THR A 238 7.67 16.97 -13.83
C THR A 238 8.42 16.27 -12.73
N GLU A 239 8.90 15.08 -13.02
CA GLU A 239 9.69 14.24 -12.10
C GLU A 239 11.10 14.06 -12.66
N PHE A 240 12.10 14.08 -11.78
CA PHE A 240 13.45 13.74 -12.19
C PHE A 240 14.29 13.25 -11.02
N ILE A 241 15.32 12.49 -11.37
CA ILE A 241 16.43 12.12 -10.49
C ILE A 241 17.68 12.83 -11.01
N LEU A 242 18.30 13.65 -10.16
CA LEU A 242 19.48 14.43 -10.47
C LEU A 242 20.67 13.88 -9.66
N GLN A 243 21.73 13.48 -10.33
CA GLN A 243 23.03 13.20 -9.74
C GLN A 243 23.81 14.50 -9.60
N LEU A 244 24.05 14.97 -8.39
CA LEU A 244 24.91 16.12 -8.14
C LEU A 244 26.34 15.85 -8.63
N GLN A 245 27.00 16.86 -9.18
CA GLN A 245 28.34 16.74 -9.73
C GLN A 245 29.33 17.59 -8.93
N ASN A 246 30.42 17.01 -8.45
CA ASN A 246 31.48 17.72 -7.74
C ASN A 246 32.14 18.82 -8.60
N SER A 247 32.04 18.74 -9.92
CA SER A 247 32.47 19.78 -10.85
C SER A 247 31.58 21.02 -10.87
N LYS A 248 30.36 20.92 -10.33
CA LYS A 248 29.32 21.95 -10.37
C LYS A 248 29.00 22.52 -8.99
N VAL A 249 28.99 21.64 -7.95
CA VAL A 249 28.64 22.03 -6.58
C VAL A 249 29.41 21.17 -5.57
N ASP A 250 29.48 21.61 -4.32
CA ASP A 250 29.94 20.78 -3.20
C ASP A 250 28.81 19.79 -2.85
N THR A 251 28.90 18.57 -3.35
CA THR A 251 27.83 17.57 -3.24
C THR A 251 27.55 17.17 -1.80
N LYS A 252 28.58 17.18 -0.92
CA LYS A 252 28.44 16.79 0.49
C LYS A 252 27.69 17.82 1.31
N ASN A 253 27.93 19.10 1.05
CA ASN A 253 27.35 20.22 1.79
C ASN A 253 26.22 20.93 1.01
N PHE A 254 25.75 20.35 -0.09
CA PHE A 254 24.69 20.96 -0.90
C PHE A 254 23.37 21.00 -0.12
N ASP A 255 22.85 22.22 0.05
CA ASP A 255 21.56 22.45 0.71
C ASP A 255 20.41 22.32 -0.32
N ILE A 256 19.52 21.35 -0.12
CA ILE A 256 18.36 21.13 -0.97
C ILE A 256 17.39 22.32 -0.98
N GLN A 257 17.46 23.19 0.04
CA GLN A 257 16.60 24.40 0.09
C GLN A 257 16.87 25.35 -1.06
N VAL A 258 18.06 25.34 -1.65
CA VAL A 258 18.38 26.11 -2.86
C VAL A 258 17.50 25.66 -4.04
N ILE A 259 17.24 24.37 -4.16
CA ILE A 259 16.34 23.82 -5.17
C ILE A 259 14.89 24.15 -4.83
N ASN A 260 14.46 23.88 -3.60
CA ASN A 260 13.10 24.12 -3.17
C ASN A 260 12.67 25.56 -3.35
N SER A 261 13.49 26.51 -2.90
CA SER A 261 13.20 27.94 -3.05
C SER A 261 13.04 28.37 -4.51
N PHE A 262 13.80 27.77 -5.42
CA PHE A 262 13.61 28.04 -6.85
C PHE A 262 12.31 27.41 -7.37
N LEU A 263 12.04 26.14 -7.04
CA LEU A 263 10.85 25.45 -7.50
C LEU A 263 9.56 26.13 -7.02
N GLU A 264 9.54 26.66 -5.80
CA GLU A 264 8.43 27.42 -5.23
C GLU A 264 8.08 28.68 -6.04
N THR A 265 9.03 29.23 -6.81
CA THR A 265 8.78 30.39 -7.66
C THR A 265 8.08 30.08 -8.97
N ILE A 266 8.13 28.83 -9.44
CA ILE A 266 7.67 28.43 -10.79
C ILE A 266 6.77 27.20 -10.82
N GLY A 267 6.47 26.62 -9.67
CA GLY A 267 5.64 25.41 -9.56
C GLY A 267 5.00 25.25 -8.20
N ASN A 268 4.18 24.23 -8.11
CA ASN A 268 3.51 23.80 -6.88
C ASN A 268 3.62 22.27 -6.71
N SER A 269 3.04 21.71 -5.64
CA SER A 269 3.10 20.28 -5.33
C SER A 269 4.53 19.74 -5.35
N ILE A 270 5.47 20.50 -4.75
CA ILE A 270 6.89 20.20 -4.76
C ILE A 270 7.20 19.15 -3.72
N VAL A 271 7.70 18.00 -4.17
CA VAL A 271 8.29 16.97 -3.32
C VAL A 271 9.75 16.82 -3.74
N SER A 272 10.66 17.14 -2.83
CA SER A 272 12.08 17.00 -3.09
C SER A 272 12.77 16.23 -1.97
N PHE A 273 13.71 15.41 -2.33
CA PHE A 273 14.45 14.56 -1.41
C PHE A 273 15.90 14.45 -1.86
N LYS A 274 16.83 14.67 -0.92
CA LYS A 274 18.28 14.48 -1.12
C LYS A 274 18.75 13.26 -0.36
N ASP A 275 19.45 12.36 -1.03
CA ASP A 275 20.12 11.22 -0.47
C ASP A 275 21.55 11.19 -0.96
N ASP A 276 22.47 11.50 -0.08
CA ASP A 276 23.90 11.70 -0.35
C ASP A 276 24.12 12.70 -1.50
N ASP A 277 24.45 12.27 -2.68
CA ASP A 277 24.71 13.08 -3.88
C ASP A 277 23.60 12.98 -4.95
N VAL A 278 22.49 12.32 -4.65
CA VAL A 278 21.34 12.16 -5.52
C VAL A 278 20.16 12.97 -5.00
N ILE A 279 19.46 13.69 -5.88
CA ILE A 279 18.24 14.43 -5.57
C ILE A 279 17.10 13.91 -6.45
N LYS A 280 16.00 13.50 -5.81
CA LYS A 280 14.72 13.22 -6.48
C LYS A 280 13.80 14.41 -6.29
N VAL A 281 13.17 14.84 -7.38
CA VAL A 281 12.20 15.94 -7.39
C VAL A 281 10.95 15.52 -8.15
N HIS A 282 9.80 15.88 -7.59
CA HIS A 282 8.50 15.93 -8.24
C HIS A 282 7.98 17.36 -8.11
N VAL A 283 7.52 17.96 -9.19
CA VAL A 283 6.94 19.32 -9.21
C VAL A 283 5.89 19.45 -10.28
N HIS A 284 4.77 20.12 -9.96
CA HIS A 284 3.80 20.57 -10.95
C HIS A 284 4.13 21.98 -11.41
N THR A 285 4.36 22.16 -12.70
CA THR A 285 4.79 23.47 -13.27
C THR A 285 4.23 23.70 -14.67
N MET A 286 4.02 24.96 -15.00
CA MET A 286 3.68 25.37 -16.37
C MET A 286 4.92 25.44 -17.30
N VAL A 287 6.12 25.40 -16.72
CA VAL A 287 7.39 25.68 -17.42
C VAL A 287 8.46 24.61 -17.13
N PRO A 288 8.21 23.33 -17.46
CA PRO A 288 9.12 22.21 -17.11
C PRO A 288 10.53 22.41 -17.68
N GLY A 289 10.66 23.06 -18.81
CA GLY A 289 11.97 23.38 -19.41
C GLY A 289 12.83 24.30 -18.53
N GLN A 290 12.22 25.24 -17.79
CA GLN A 290 12.96 26.10 -16.85
C GLN A 290 13.43 25.32 -15.62
N VAL A 291 12.61 24.39 -15.13
CA VAL A 291 13.00 23.46 -14.04
C VAL A 291 14.24 22.70 -14.46
N LEU A 292 14.22 22.01 -15.59
CA LEU A 292 15.34 21.19 -16.06
C LEU A 292 16.60 22.04 -16.31
N ALA A 293 16.48 23.20 -16.97
CA ALA A 293 17.61 24.07 -17.22
C ALA A 293 18.29 24.58 -15.93
N LYS A 294 17.51 24.85 -14.88
CA LYS A 294 18.04 25.25 -13.58
C LYS A 294 18.71 24.09 -12.86
N MET A 295 18.09 22.93 -12.84
CA MET A 295 18.62 21.76 -12.14
C MET A 295 19.92 21.26 -12.76
N GLN A 296 20.07 21.31 -14.07
CA GLN A 296 21.28 20.90 -14.77
C GLN A 296 22.53 21.71 -14.35
N GLN A 297 22.34 22.88 -13.73
CA GLN A 297 23.46 23.67 -13.16
C GLN A 297 24.12 22.99 -11.94
N TYR A 298 23.41 22.07 -11.27
CA TYR A 298 23.87 21.40 -10.06
C TYR A 298 24.38 19.97 -10.30
N GLY A 299 23.89 19.32 -11.37
CA GLY A 299 24.22 17.94 -11.66
C GLY A 299 23.80 17.48 -13.05
N GLU A 300 23.75 16.16 -13.24
CA GLU A 300 23.25 15.53 -14.45
C GLU A 300 22.03 14.67 -14.14
N PHE A 301 21.07 14.63 -15.07
CA PHE A 301 19.86 13.86 -14.89
C PHE A 301 20.12 12.37 -15.10
N ILE A 302 19.72 11.55 -14.13
CA ILE A 302 19.64 10.10 -14.26
C ILE A 302 18.33 9.74 -14.98
N THR A 303 17.21 10.37 -14.56
CA THR A 303 15.88 10.13 -15.13
C THR A 303 15.12 11.45 -15.21
N VAL A 304 14.31 11.62 -16.26
CA VAL A 304 13.36 12.72 -16.39
C VAL A 304 12.05 12.16 -16.94
N LYS A 305 10.94 12.50 -16.29
CA LYS A 305 9.59 12.21 -16.73
C LYS A 305 8.78 13.50 -16.72
N ILE A 306 8.12 13.82 -17.83
CA ILE A 306 7.25 14.99 -17.95
C ILE A 306 5.94 14.53 -18.55
N GLU A 307 4.84 14.75 -17.86
CA GLU A 307 3.50 14.40 -18.29
C GLU A 307 2.61 15.65 -18.32
N ASN A 308 1.83 15.80 -19.39
CA ASN A 308 0.85 16.87 -19.49
C ASN A 308 -0.40 16.51 -18.68
N MET A 309 -0.62 17.19 -17.55
CA MET A 309 -1.73 16.89 -16.65
C MET A 309 -3.10 17.22 -17.26
N SER A 310 -3.16 18.17 -18.23
CA SER A 310 -4.41 18.45 -18.95
C SER A 310 -4.85 17.27 -19.82
N VAL A 311 -3.90 16.45 -20.30
CA VAL A 311 -4.19 15.20 -21.03
C VAL A 311 -4.65 14.09 -20.08
N GLN A 312 -4.03 13.98 -18.91
CA GLN A 312 -4.45 13.01 -17.89
C GLN A 312 -5.85 13.32 -17.34
N HIS A 313 -6.17 14.59 -17.08
CA HIS A 313 -7.51 15.01 -16.64
C HIS A 313 -8.61 14.82 -17.70
N SER A 314 -8.28 14.85 -18.97
CA SER A 314 -9.27 14.55 -20.03
C SER A 314 -9.57 13.07 -20.17
N GLN A 315 -8.73 12.17 -19.61
CA GLN A 315 -9.00 10.73 -19.50
C GLN A 315 -9.79 10.38 -18.24
N SER A 316 -9.74 11.23 -17.22
CA SER A 316 -10.54 11.14 -15.98
C SER A 316 -11.50 12.33 -15.93
N LYS A 317 -12.45 12.39 -16.88
CA LYS A 317 -13.56 13.34 -16.75
C LYS A 317 -14.49 12.83 -15.66
N GLU A 318 -14.23 13.29 -14.45
CA GLU A 318 -15.26 13.67 -13.48
C GLU A 318 -14.56 14.50 -12.38
N ASN A 319 -15.06 15.68 -12.22
CA ASN A 319 -14.79 16.75 -11.28
C ASN A 319 -14.02 16.43 -9.99
N VAL A 320 -12.78 16.89 -9.90
CA VAL A 320 -12.15 17.19 -8.60
C VAL A 320 -12.10 18.73 -8.49
N PRO A 321 -12.63 19.33 -7.43
CA PRO A 321 -12.59 20.78 -7.24
C PRO A 321 -11.14 21.27 -7.16
N GLN A 322 -10.81 22.29 -7.96
CA GLN A 322 -9.54 23.00 -7.92
C GLN A 322 -9.27 23.53 -6.51
N VAL A 323 -8.27 23.01 -5.85
CA VAL A 323 -7.68 23.69 -4.70
C VAL A 323 -6.89 24.88 -5.25
N LYS A 324 -7.44 26.08 -5.09
CA LYS A 324 -6.71 27.33 -5.29
C LYS A 324 -5.46 27.31 -4.41
N THR A 325 -4.31 27.63 -4.98
CA THR A 325 -3.06 27.87 -4.26
C THR A 325 -3.19 29.11 -3.39
N GLU A 326 -3.84 28.97 -2.26
CA GLU A 326 -3.66 29.87 -1.13
C GLU A 326 -2.34 29.51 -0.43
N LYS A 327 -1.61 30.52 0.09
CA LYS A 327 -0.47 30.28 0.98
C LYS A 327 -0.91 29.24 2.01
N LYS A 328 -0.18 28.12 2.11
CA LYS A 328 -0.46 27.09 3.09
C LYS A 328 -0.52 27.77 4.44
N GLU A 329 -1.70 27.80 5.05
CA GLU A 329 -1.87 28.32 6.38
C GLU A 329 -1.24 27.29 7.34
N HIS A 330 -0.32 27.77 8.18
CA HIS A 330 0.30 26.91 9.19
C HIS A 330 -0.78 26.43 10.16
N LYS A 331 -0.95 25.10 10.27
CA LYS A 331 -1.95 24.47 11.13
C LYS A 331 -1.27 23.76 12.30
N LYS A 332 -1.85 23.90 13.48
CA LYS A 332 -1.41 23.11 14.63
C LYS A 332 -1.76 21.64 14.42
N TYR A 333 -2.91 21.37 13.81
CA TYR A 333 -3.47 20.05 13.55
C TYR A 333 -3.93 19.93 12.11
N ALA A 334 -3.71 18.79 11.49
CA ALA A 334 -4.23 18.44 10.17
C ALA A 334 -4.71 16.99 10.14
N VAL A 335 -5.67 16.71 9.29
CA VAL A 335 -6.24 15.37 9.09
C VAL A 335 -5.96 14.87 7.69
N VAL A 336 -5.50 13.63 7.59
CA VAL A 336 -5.33 12.89 6.34
C VAL A 336 -6.20 11.65 6.39
N ALA A 337 -7.07 11.44 5.41
CA ALA A 337 -7.92 10.26 5.33
C ALA A 337 -7.70 9.50 4.02
N VAL A 338 -7.74 8.16 4.10
CA VAL A 338 -7.79 7.32 2.90
C VAL A 338 -9.23 7.25 2.42
N SER A 339 -9.44 7.53 1.14
CA SER A 339 -10.78 7.51 0.53
C SER A 339 -10.80 6.70 -0.76
N SER A 340 -11.94 6.05 -1.00
CA SER A 340 -12.25 5.27 -2.19
C SER A 340 -13.66 5.62 -2.66
N GLY A 341 -13.76 6.32 -3.78
CA GLY A 341 -15.00 6.86 -4.30
C GLY A 341 -15.13 8.37 -4.11
N GLU A 342 -15.74 9.00 -5.11
CA GLU A 342 -15.86 10.46 -5.16
C GLU A 342 -16.68 11.02 -4.00
N GLY A 343 -17.83 10.41 -3.70
CA GLY A 343 -18.70 10.86 -2.61
C GLY A 343 -18.06 10.72 -1.22
N ILE A 344 -17.25 9.66 -1.00
CA ILE A 344 -16.50 9.51 0.26
C ILE A 344 -15.41 10.58 0.36
N SER A 345 -14.76 10.93 -0.76
CA SER A 345 -13.75 11.99 -0.78
C SER A 345 -14.35 13.35 -0.47
N GLU A 346 -15.51 13.66 -1.03
CA GLU A 346 -16.27 14.87 -0.72
C GLU A 346 -16.71 14.90 0.75
N LEU A 347 -17.24 13.78 1.25
CA LEU A 347 -17.66 13.64 2.64
C LEU A 347 -16.52 13.93 3.62
N PHE A 348 -15.37 13.28 3.44
CA PHE A 348 -14.24 13.48 4.36
C PHE A 348 -13.66 14.89 4.29
N THR A 349 -13.66 15.53 3.11
CA THR A 349 -13.28 16.93 2.97
C THR A 349 -14.24 17.86 3.72
N GLN A 350 -15.55 17.61 3.62
CA GLN A 350 -16.57 18.38 4.37
C GLN A 350 -16.45 18.18 5.88
N LEU A 351 -16.04 17.00 6.34
CA LEU A 351 -15.80 16.69 7.73
C LEU A 351 -14.45 17.19 8.27
N GLY A 352 -13.65 17.87 7.44
CA GLY A 352 -12.42 18.52 7.88
C GLY A 352 -11.13 17.79 7.55
N ALA A 353 -11.14 16.80 6.66
CA ALA A 353 -9.90 16.24 6.14
C ALA A 353 -9.16 17.26 5.28
N ASP A 354 -7.90 17.54 5.61
CA ASP A 354 -7.03 18.52 4.95
C ASP A 354 -6.36 17.95 3.70
N ALA A 355 -6.16 16.63 3.67
CA ALA A 355 -5.66 15.91 2.50
C ALA A 355 -6.25 14.49 2.44
N LEU A 356 -6.40 14.00 1.23
CA LEU A 356 -6.89 12.66 0.95
C LEU A 356 -5.81 11.82 0.29
N VAL A 357 -5.73 10.54 0.67
CA VAL A 357 -4.92 9.53 0.00
C VAL A 357 -5.88 8.62 -0.76
N SER A 358 -5.74 8.59 -2.08
CA SER A 358 -6.55 7.69 -2.91
C SER A 358 -6.16 6.24 -2.64
N GLY A 359 -7.13 5.41 -2.30
CA GLY A 359 -6.92 3.99 -2.03
C GLY A 359 -8.17 3.34 -1.47
N GLY A 360 -8.19 2.02 -1.46
CA GLY A 360 -9.34 1.24 -0.99
C GLY A 360 -9.03 -0.25 -1.03
N GLN A 361 -10.06 -1.08 -1.08
CA GLN A 361 -9.92 -2.55 -1.04
C GLN A 361 -9.18 -3.13 -2.26
N THR A 362 -9.30 -2.52 -3.42
CA THR A 362 -8.69 -3.02 -4.67
C THR A 362 -7.35 -2.35 -5.00
N MET A 363 -6.97 -1.30 -4.28
CA MET A 363 -5.73 -0.56 -4.52
C MET A 363 -5.20 0.05 -3.23
N ASN A 364 -4.28 -0.66 -2.57
CA ASN A 364 -3.63 -0.15 -1.37
C ASN A 364 -2.60 0.94 -1.73
N PRO A 365 -2.68 2.13 -1.10
CA PRO A 365 -1.70 3.19 -1.32
C PRO A 365 -0.31 2.76 -0.83
N SER A 366 0.73 3.29 -1.47
CA SER A 366 2.12 3.07 -1.05
C SER A 366 2.49 3.95 0.16
N ALA A 367 3.57 3.63 0.84
CA ALA A 367 4.12 4.51 1.88
C ALA A 367 4.53 5.88 1.31
N GLU A 368 4.96 5.93 0.04
CA GLU A 368 5.28 7.16 -0.68
C GLU A 368 4.03 8.04 -0.83
N SER A 369 2.88 7.48 -1.21
CA SER A 369 1.62 8.24 -1.34
C SER A 369 1.20 8.94 -0.04
N PHE A 370 1.41 8.29 1.10
CA PHE A 370 1.19 8.92 2.41
C PHE A 370 2.18 10.06 2.68
N ILE A 371 3.47 9.85 2.38
CA ILE A 371 4.51 10.87 2.55
C ILE A 371 4.25 12.09 1.68
N GLU A 372 3.74 11.90 0.47
CA GLU A 372 3.29 12.97 -0.42
C GLU A 372 2.13 13.75 0.20
N ALA A 373 1.10 13.07 0.70
CA ALA A 373 -0.03 13.69 1.38
C ALA A 373 0.44 14.51 2.61
N PHE A 374 1.32 13.95 3.46
CA PHE A 374 1.89 14.68 4.60
C PHE A 374 2.69 15.91 4.17
N SER A 375 3.47 15.79 3.09
CA SER A 375 4.29 16.87 2.55
C SER A 375 3.47 17.98 1.87
N SER A 376 2.23 17.67 1.50
CA SER A 376 1.29 18.66 0.97
C SER A 376 0.76 19.61 2.04
N LEU A 377 0.95 19.29 3.33
CA LEU A 377 0.42 20.04 4.47
C LEU A 377 1.55 20.84 5.16
N ASP A 378 1.21 21.99 5.73
CA ASP A 378 2.04 22.73 6.68
C ASP A 378 1.40 22.62 8.06
N ALA A 379 1.75 21.56 8.80
CA ALA A 379 1.15 21.25 10.09
C ALA A 379 2.19 20.73 11.08
N GLU A 380 1.98 21.01 12.39
CA GLU A 380 2.81 20.47 13.47
C GLU A 380 2.47 18.99 13.75
N ASN A 381 1.17 18.66 13.75
CA ASN A 381 0.64 17.34 14.04
C ASN A 381 -0.33 16.92 12.93
N ILE A 382 -0.20 15.67 12.45
CA ILE A 382 -1.03 15.10 11.39
C ILE A 382 -1.71 13.84 11.92
N TYR A 383 -3.03 13.78 11.88
CA TYR A 383 -3.82 12.59 12.19
C TYR A 383 -4.20 11.86 10.91
N VAL A 384 -3.89 10.57 10.82
CA VAL A 384 -4.09 9.76 9.61
C VAL A 384 -5.10 8.68 9.87
N PHE A 385 -6.13 8.59 9.02
CA PHE A 385 -7.18 7.57 9.03
C PHE A 385 -7.01 6.64 7.82
N PRO A 386 -6.44 5.43 8.01
CA PRO A 386 -6.21 4.48 6.92
C PRO A 386 -7.47 3.83 6.34
N ASN A 387 -8.54 3.68 7.15
CA ASN A 387 -9.86 3.16 6.77
C ASN A 387 -9.86 1.74 6.17
N ASN A 388 -8.78 1.02 6.35
CA ASN A 388 -8.62 -0.37 5.93
C ASN A 388 -7.48 -1.01 6.75
N SER A 389 -7.74 -2.19 7.32
CA SER A 389 -6.76 -2.93 8.12
C SER A 389 -5.47 -3.25 7.35
N ASN A 390 -5.54 -3.45 6.02
CA ASN A 390 -4.38 -3.71 5.16
C ASN A 390 -3.49 -2.48 4.98
N ILE A 391 -4.02 -1.28 5.19
CA ILE A 391 -3.32 -0.01 4.96
C ILE A 391 -2.65 0.52 6.25
N ILE A 392 -3.12 0.11 7.44
CA ILE A 392 -2.63 0.61 8.73
C ILE A 392 -1.10 0.46 8.86
N LEU A 393 -0.53 -0.69 8.47
CA LEU A 393 0.91 -0.92 8.56
C LEU A 393 1.68 0.01 7.61
N THR A 394 1.18 0.23 6.41
CA THR A 394 1.78 1.15 5.42
C THR A 394 1.76 2.59 5.93
N ALA A 395 0.62 3.04 6.49
CA ALA A 395 0.50 4.37 7.10
C ALA A 395 1.47 4.56 8.29
N LYS A 396 1.61 3.54 9.16
CA LYS A 396 2.58 3.55 10.27
C LYS A 396 4.03 3.58 9.79
N GLN A 397 4.33 2.90 8.68
CA GLN A 397 5.65 2.94 8.06
C GLN A 397 5.96 4.34 7.52
N ALA A 398 5.02 4.94 6.78
CA ALA A 398 5.12 6.31 6.28
C ALA A 398 5.30 7.34 7.41
N ALA A 399 4.52 7.21 8.48
CA ALA A 399 4.63 8.06 9.67
C ALA A 399 6.01 8.01 10.32
N LYS A 400 6.64 6.82 10.40
CA LYS A 400 8.00 6.66 10.92
C LYS A 400 9.07 7.31 10.04
N MET A 401 8.82 7.36 8.73
CA MET A 401 9.76 7.93 7.74
C MET A 401 9.65 9.45 7.67
N TYR A 402 8.46 10.00 7.85
CA TYR A 402 8.21 11.45 7.81
C TYR A 402 8.71 12.15 9.08
N LYS A 403 9.47 13.24 8.93
CA LYS A 403 10.16 13.92 10.06
C LYS A 403 9.81 15.41 10.21
N LYS A 404 8.98 15.97 9.28
CA LYS A 404 8.65 17.40 9.31
C LYS A 404 7.50 17.72 10.27
N ALA A 405 6.67 16.74 10.61
CA ALA A 405 5.57 16.85 11.57
C ALA A 405 5.48 15.57 12.42
N LYS A 406 4.80 15.65 13.56
CA LYS A 406 4.42 14.45 14.34
C LYS A 406 3.19 13.82 13.69
N VAL A 407 3.28 12.57 13.26
CA VAL A 407 2.20 11.85 12.57
C VAL A 407 1.62 10.80 13.50
N TYR A 408 0.33 10.87 13.70
CA TYR A 408 -0.47 9.94 14.50
C TYR A 408 -1.35 9.10 13.56
N VAL A 409 -1.26 7.80 13.65
CA VAL A 409 -2.09 6.90 12.84
C VAL A 409 -3.22 6.36 13.68
N VAL A 410 -4.43 6.88 13.45
CA VAL A 410 -5.67 6.35 14.03
C VAL A 410 -5.97 5.01 13.36
N GLU A 411 -6.09 3.94 14.16
CA GLU A 411 -6.23 2.58 13.63
C GLU A 411 -7.67 2.31 13.10
N SER A 412 -8.20 3.23 12.27
CA SER A 412 -9.49 3.03 11.60
C SER A 412 -9.40 1.90 10.57
N LYS A 413 -10.31 0.94 10.65
CA LYS A 413 -10.34 -0.26 9.81
C LYS A 413 -11.38 -0.16 8.69
N THR A 414 -12.33 0.77 8.83
CA THR A 414 -13.42 0.97 7.89
C THR A 414 -13.67 2.45 7.66
N ILE A 415 -14.34 2.75 6.55
CA ILE A 415 -14.80 4.11 6.21
C ILE A 415 -15.81 4.62 7.26
N ALA A 416 -16.66 3.72 7.79
CA ALA A 416 -17.62 4.08 8.83
C ALA A 416 -16.93 4.55 10.13
N GLU A 417 -15.85 3.89 10.55
CA GLU A 417 -15.06 4.28 11.73
C GLU A 417 -14.43 5.68 11.54
N CYS A 418 -13.92 5.99 10.34
CA CYS A 418 -13.42 7.32 10.02
C CYS A 418 -14.54 8.37 10.02
N TYR A 419 -15.67 8.04 9.39
CA TYR A 419 -16.84 8.91 9.34
C TYR A 419 -17.30 9.28 10.75
N GLY A 420 -17.48 8.30 11.63
CA GLY A 420 -17.88 8.52 13.02
C GLY A 420 -16.87 9.38 13.78
N ALA A 421 -15.58 9.05 13.70
CA ALA A 421 -14.53 9.80 14.37
C ALA A 421 -14.42 11.25 13.88
N LEU A 422 -14.52 11.50 12.57
CA LEU A 422 -14.47 12.85 12.00
C LEU A 422 -15.73 13.65 12.26
N SER A 423 -16.90 13.01 12.37
CA SER A 423 -18.15 13.68 12.72
C SER A 423 -18.14 14.23 14.15
N MET A 424 -17.29 13.68 15.02
CA MET A 424 -17.07 14.11 16.40
C MET A 424 -15.81 14.97 16.56
N LEU A 425 -15.35 15.60 15.47
CA LEU A 425 -14.11 16.38 15.44
C LEU A 425 -14.21 17.57 16.43
N ASP A 426 -13.35 17.55 17.44
CA ASP A 426 -13.22 18.62 18.43
C ASP A 426 -11.75 18.95 18.70
N TYR A 427 -11.35 20.18 18.37
CA TYR A 427 -10.02 20.72 18.64
C TYR A 427 -10.00 21.67 19.85
N SER A 428 -10.97 21.58 20.74
CA SER A 428 -11.01 22.39 21.97
C SER A 428 -9.88 22.02 22.94
N CYS A 429 -9.34 20.80 22.82
CA CYS A 429 -8.14 20.36 23.53
C CYS A 429 -6.88 20.79 22.79
N ASP A 430 -5.90 21.31 23.53
CA ASP A 430 -4.61 21.77 22.99
C ASP A 430 -3.52 20.69 22.97
N ASP A 431 -3.78 19.49 23.50
CA ASP A 431 -2.84 18.38 23.57
C ASP A 431 -3.04 17.41 22.41
N ALA A 432 -2.01 17.23 21.58
CA ALA A 432 -2.07 16.39 20.41
C ALA A 432 -2.22 14.88 20.73
N ASP A 433 -1.70 14.41 21.86
CA ASP A 433 -1.82 13.03 22.29
C ASP A 433 -3.25 12.77 22.84
N GLU A 434 -3.86 13.74 23.51
CA GLU A 434 -5.27 13.65 23.94
C GLU A 434 -6.23 13.63 22.75
N ILE A 435 -6.02 14.47 21.72
CA ILE A 435 -6.80 14.44 20.47
C ILE A 435 -6.66 13.09 19.76
N TYR A 436 -5.45 12.54 19.69
CA TYR A 436 -5.23 11.21 19.12
C TYR A 436 -6.01 10.13 19.87
N ASN A 437 -5.93 10.13 21.20
CA ASN A 437 -6.66 9.16 22.03
C ASN A 437 -8.17 9.29 21.84
N TYR A 438 -8.66 10.51 21.74
CA TYR A 438 -10.07 10.79 21.47
C TYR A 438 -10.51 10.22 20.11
N PHE A 439 -9.77 10.48 19.03
CA PHE A 439 -10.08 9.89 17.72
C PHE A 439 -10.05 8.36 17.73
N GLN A 440 -9.08 7.78 18.42
CA GLN A 440 -8.96 6.32 18.53
C GLN A 440 -10.15 5.74 19.29
N GLU A 441 -10.61 6.40 20.35
CA GLU A 441 -11.79 6.00 21.12
C GLU A 441 -13.04 6.12 20.26
N GLN A 442 -13.29 7.27 19.61
CA GLN A 442 -14.46 7.47 18.78
C GLN A 442 -14.52 6.46 17.63
N ALA A 443 -13.41 6.22 16.92
CA ALA A 443 -13.36 5.21 15.87
C ALA A 443 -13.72 3.80 16.41
N SER A 444 -13.32 3.47 17.65
CA SER A 444 -13.57 2.17 18.24
C SER A 444 -15.02 1.93 18.72
N LEU A 445 -15.78 3.00 18.91
CA LEU A 445 -17.19 2.93 19.33
C LEU A 445 -18.13 2.64 18.16
N ILE A 446 -17.69 2.90 16.92
CA ILE A 446 -18.52 2.70 15.74
C ILE A 446 -18.67 1.21 15.42
N ILE A 447 -19.91 0.76 15.36
CA ILE A 447 -20.27 -0.56 14.82
C ILE A 447 -20.37 -0.43 13.29
N SER A 448 -19.42 -1.08 12.61
CA SER A 448 -19.32 -0.98 11.15
C SER A 448 -19.70 -2.28 10.47
N GLY A 449 -20.68 -2.22 9.57
CA GLY A 449 -21.08 -3.29 8.65
C GLY A 449 -20.68 -2.98 7.22
N GLN A 450 -20.39 -4.03 6.44
CA GLN A 450 -20.08 -3.90 5.03
C GLN A 450 -20.84 -4.96 4.24
N VAL A 451 -21.46 -4.55 3.14
CA VAL A 451 -22.16 -5.45 2.22
C VAL A 451 -21.49 -5.43 0.85
N THR A 452 -21.05 -6.59 0.39
CA THR A 452 -20.46 -6.78 -0.94
C THR A 452 -20.93 -8.10 -1.56
N TYR A 453 -20.59 -8.35 -2.82
CA TYR A 453 -20.97 -9.59 -3.50
C TYR A 453 -19.82 -10.61 -3.50
N SER A 454 -20.17 -11.90 -3.48
CA SER A 454 -19.22 -12.99 -3.57
C SER A 454 -18.85 -13.30 -5.02
N ILE A 455 -17.54 -13.38 -5.31
CA ILE A 455 -17.02 -13.70 -6.64
C ILE A 455 -16.91 -15.22 -6.91
N ARG A 456 -17.11 -16.06 -5.87
CA ARG A 456 -16.99 -17.53 -5.95
C ARG A 456 -17.83 -18.24 -4.91
N ASP A 457 -17.99 -19.55 -5.10
CA ASP A 457 -18.58 -20.43 -4.08
C ASP A 457 -17.59 -20.62 -2.94
N SER A 458 -18.06 -20.56 -1.68
CA SER A 458 -17.27 -20.81 -0.49
C SER A 458 -18.14 -21.26 0.68
N PHE A 459 -17.49 -21.85 1.71
CA PHE A 459 -18.12 -22.20 2.98
C PHE A 459 -17.27 -21.64 4.10
N ILE A 460 -17.75 -20.60 4.77
CA ILE A 460 -17.00 -19.84 5.79
C ILE A 460 -17.87 -19.64 7.01
N ASN A 461 -17.35 -19.90 8.20
CA ASN A 461 -18.06 -19.75 9.49
C ASN A 461 -19.42 -20.49 9.53
N GLY A 462 -19.54 -21.62 8.84
CA GLY A 462 -20.81 -22.36 8.77
C GLY A 462 -21.82 -21.82 7.75
N ILE A 463 -21.47 -20.76 7.01
CA ILE A 463 -22.32 -20.10 6.01
C ILE A 463 -21.95 -20.61 4.62
N ASN A 464 -22.95 -21.11 3.89
CA ASN A 464 -22.79 -21.53 2.50
C ASN A 464 -23.01 -20.35 1.57
N ILE A 465 -21.95 -19.91 0.89
CA ILE A 465 -21.93 -18.74 0.03
C ILE A 465 -21.85 -19.22 -1.43
N LYS A 466 -22.70 -18.70 -2.29
CA LYS A 466 -22.66 -18.94 -3.73
C LYS A 466 -22.12 -17.73 -4.46
N LYS A 467 -21.45 -17.96 -5.58
CA LYS A 467 -21.03 -16.86 -6.46
C LYS A 467 -22.23 -15.98 -6.83
N GLY A 468 -22.08 -14.68 -6.60
CA GLY A 468 -23.14 -13.69 -6.83
C GLY A 468 -24.06 -13.44 -5.62
N ASP A 469 -23.92 -14.19 -4.51
CA ASP A 469 -24.60 -13.85 -3.26
C ASP A 469 -24.01 -12.56 -2.67
N TYR A 470 -24.81 -11.78 -1.99
CA TYR A 470 -24.36 -10.63 -1.19
C TYR A 470 -24.00 -11.09 0.20
N ILE A 471 -22.79 -10.79 0.62
CA ILE A 471 -22.26 -11.14 1.94
C ILE A 471 -22.24 -9.92 2.86
N SER A 472 -22.62 -10.14 4.10
CA SER A 472 -22.54 -9.15 5.17
C SER A 472 -21.32 -9.43 6.03
N ILE A 473 -20.51 -8.42 6.23
CA ILE A 473 -19.25 -8.51 6.98
C ILE A 473 -19.35 -7.65 8.23
N TYR A 474 -19.03 -8.23 9.37
CA TYR A 474 -18.95 -7.58 10.67
C TYR A 474 -17.70 -8.04 11.41
N ASN A 475 -16.89 -7.09 11.91
CA ASN A 475 -15.63 -7.38 12.61
C ASN A 475 -14.74 -8.38 11.85
N HIS A 476 -14.56 -8.18 10.54
CA HIS A 476 -13.81 -9.04 9.63
C HIS A 476 -14.37 -10.48 9.45
N ASN A 477 -15.57 -10.74 9.96
CA ASN A 477 -16.23 -12.04 9.78
C ASN A 477 -17.42 -11.90 8.85
N ILE A 478 -17.62 -12.91 7.98
CA ILE A 478 -18.87 -13.01 7.24
C ILE A 478 -19.94 -13.51 8.20
N VAL A 479 -20.99 -12.71 8.38
CA VAL A 479 -22.09 -13.00 9.29
C VAL A 479 -23.36 -13.48 8.57
N ALA A 480 -23.48 -13.19 7.29
CA ALA A 480 -24.58 -13.69 6.46
C ALA A 480 -24.24 -13.74 4.97
N ALA A 481 -24.97 -14.56 4.23
CA ALA A 481 -25.01 -14.56 2.77
C ALA A 481 -26.48 -14.51 2.31
N SER A 482 -26.80 -13.57 1.43
CA SER A 482 -28.16 -13.22 1.03
C SER A 482 -28.27 -13.11 -0.50
N LYS A 483 -29.49 -13.18 -1.04
CA LYS A 483 -29.70 -13.07 -2.50
C LYS A 483 -29.83 -11.63 -2.99
N THR A 484 -30.18 -10.71 -2.11
CA THR A 484 -30.29 -9.29 -2.42
C THR A 484 -29.42 -8.47 -1.50
N LYS A 485 -29.06 -7.27 -1.93
CA LYS A 485 -28.28 -6.29 -1.13
C LYS A 485 -29.03 -5.92 0.15
N ILE A 486 -30.34 -5.75 0.05
CA ILE A 486 -31.20 -5.31 1.15
C ILE A 486 -31.32 -6.40 2.20
N ASP A 487 -31.54 -7.67 1.78
CA ASP A 487 -31.53 -8.80 2.72
C ASP A 487 -30.18 -8.90 3.45
N ALA A 488 -29.07 -8.58 2.77
CA ALA A 488 -27.75 -8.57 3.40
C ALA A 488 -27.62 -7.43 4.42
N VAL A 489 -28.15 -6.22 4.14
CA VAL A 489 -28.20 -5.12 5.12
C VAL A 489 -28.99 -5.54 6.34
N MET A 490 -30.20 -6.10 6.15
CA MET A 490 -31.05 -6.54 7.27
C MET A 490 -30.41 -7.69 8.05
N ALA A 491 -29.73 -8.63 7.37
CA ALA A 491 -29.03 -9.71 8.03
C ALA A 491 -27.84 -9.21 8.89
N PHE A 492 -27.12 -8.18 8.42
CA PHE A 492 -26.12 -7.50 9.25
C PHE A 492 -26.75 -6.89 10.50
N LEU A 493 -27.78 -6.06 10.35
CA LEU A 493 -28.43 -5.40 11.47
C LEU A 493 -28.94 -6.41 12.51
N ASN A 494 -29.57 -7.50 12.05
CA ASN A 494 -30.04 -8.59 12.93
C ASN A 494 -28.88 -9.34 13.64
N SER A 495 -27.65 -9.23 13.18
CA SER A 495 -26.47 -9.87 13.79
C SER A 495 -25.81 -9.00 14.86
N VAL A 496 -26.21 -7.73 14.97
CA VAL A 496 -25.66 -6.79 15.96
C VAL A 496 -26.37 -6.97 17.29
N GLU A 497 -25.61 -7.29 18.32
CA GLU A 497 -26.15 -7.41 19.69
C GLU A 497 -26.52 -6.01 20.22
N GLY A 498 -27.70 -5.88 20.78
CA GLY A 498 -28.20 -4.60 21.31
C GLY A 498 -28.64 -3.59 20.22
N ILE A 499 -28.96 -4.05 19.01
CA ILE A 499 -29.39 -3.18 17.89
C ILE A 499 -30.63 -2.33 18.24
N GLU A 500 -31.50 -2.81 19.13
CA GLU A 500 -32.70 -2.10 19.56
C GLU A 500 -32.39 -0.81 20.37
N ASP A 501 -31.19 -0.72 20.95
CA ASP A 501 -30.70 0.43 21.71
C ASP A 501 -29.98 1.47 20.82
N MET A 502 -29.79 1.18 19.53
CA MET A 502 -29.14 2.08 18.58
C MET A 502 -30.12 3.09 18.02
N GLU A 503 -29.76 4.37 18.10
CA GLU A 503 -30.62 5.49 17.69
C GLU A 503 -30.39 5.92 16.24
N VAL A 504 -29.19 5.70 15.68
CA VAL A 504 -28.82 6.20 14.35
C VAL A 504 -28.17 5.08 13.52
N CYS A 505 -28.61 4.95 12.27
CA CYS A 505 -28.01 4.11 11.25
C CYS A 505 -27.67 4.94 10.03
N THR A 506 -26.41 5.06 9.68
CA THR A 506 -25.99 5.72 8.44
C THR A 506 -25.58 4.68 7.40
N LEU A 507 -26.22 4.73 6.22
CA LEU A 507 -25.91 3.91 5.07
C LEU A 507 -25.09 4.73 4.06
N ILE A 508 -23.82 4.37 3.85
CA ILE A 508 -22.97 4.93 2.80
C ILE A 508 -23.11 4.01 1.59
N VAL A 509 -23.70 4.51 0.51
CA VAL A 509 -24.12 3.68 -0.64
C VAL A 509 -23.10 3.69 -1.77
N GLY A 510 -22.91 2.51 -2.37
CA GLY A 510 -22.02 2.28 -3.50
C GLY A 510 -22.65 2.64 -4.84
N LYS A 511 -21.81 2.64 -5.90
CA LYS A 511 -22.23 2.94 -7.28
C LYS A 511 -23.29 2.00 -7.84
N ASP A 512 -23.35 0.78 -7.32
CA ASP A 512 -24.23 -0.29 -7.81
C ASP A 512 -25.60 -0.31 -7.12
N VAL A 513 -25.87 0.65 -6.21
CA VAL A 513 -27.13 0.74 -5.46
C VAL A 513 -28.04 1.76 -6.12
N SER A 514 -29.20 1.29 -6.58
CA SER A 514 -30.22 2.17 -7.17
C SER A 514 -31.00 2.99 -6.12
N VAL A 515 -31.67 4.05 -6.56
CA VAL A 515 -32.49 4.89 -5.67
C VAL A 515 -33.62 4.06 -5.04
N GLU A 516 -34.22 3.16 -5.79
CA GLU A 516 -35.28 2.27 -5.33
C GLU A 516 -34.77 1.31 -4.24
N GLU A 517 -33.54 0.79 -4.39
CA GLU A 517 -32.89 -0.05 -3.37
C GLU A 517 -32.57 0.75 -2.10
N GLN A 518 -32.19 2.02 -2.22
CA GLN A 518 -31.96 2.92 -1.06
C GLN A 518 -33.28 3.16 -0.31
N GLU A 519 -34.36 3.51 -1.02
CA GLU A 519 -35.67 3.75 -0.42
C GLU A 519 -36.22 2.50 0.26
N GLU A 520 -36.05 1.32 -0.36
CA GLU A 520 -36.46 0.04 0.21
C GLU A 520 -35.67 -0.30 1.49
N ALA A 521 -34.34 -0.08 1.49
CA ALA A 521 -33.52 -0.28 2.68
C ALA A 521 -33.98 0.61 3.85
N ILE A 522 -34.18 1.91 3.60
CA ILE A 522 -34.69 2.86 4.60
C ILE A 522 -36.05 2.40 5.14
N ARG A 523 -36.96 2.02 4.25
CA ARG A 523 -38.30 1.58 4.62
C ARG A 523 -38.25 0.35 5.53
N LEU A 524 -37.50 -0.67 5.15
CA LEU A 524 -37.40 -1.92 5.93
C LEU A 524 -36.71 -1.72 7.29
N ILE A 525 -35.67 -0.89 7.34
CA ILE A 525 -35.00 -0.57 8.62
C ILE A 525 -35.95 0.14 9.56
N ARG A 526 -36.68 1.17 9.09
CA ARG A 526 -37.66 1.90 9.90
C ARG A 526 -38.85 1.06 10.36
N GLU A 527 -39.29 0.11 9.50
CA GLU A 527 -40.34 -0.84 9.87
C GLU A 527 -39.90 -1.83 10.94
N THR A 528 -38.63 -2.27 10.88
CA THR A 528 -38.06 -3.26 11.82
C THR A 528 -37.60 -2.59 13.12
N TYR A 529 -36.96 -1.42 13.02
CA TYR A 529 -36.38 -0.66 14.12
C TYR A 529 -36.98 0.75 14.17
N PRO A 530 -38.19 0.93 14.70
CA PRO A 530 -38.96 2.21 14.62
C PRO A 530 -38.30 3.41 15.32
N ASN A 531 -37.40 3.16 16.27
CA ASN A 531 -36.68 4.20 17.00
C ASN A 531 -35.38 4.64 16.35
N MET A 532 -34.97 3.95 15.28
CA MET A 532 -33.70 4.18 14.58
C MET A 532 -33.88 5.24 13.48
N GLU A 533 -33.13 6.32 13.57
CA GLU A 533 -33.01 7.30 12.49
C GLU A 533 -32.08 6.78 11.41
N VAL A 534 -32.52 6.80 10.15
CA VAL A 534 -31.74 6.28 9.02
C VAL A 534 -31.30 7.42 8.12
N GLY A 535 -29.99 7.60 8.00
CA GLY A 535 -29.32 8.52 7.08
C GLY A 535 -28.75 7.81 5.86
N ILE A 536 -28.73 8.51 4.72
CA ILE A 536 -28.08 8.05 3.48
C ILE A 536 -26.95 9.00 3.10
N ILE A 537 -25.82 8.46 2.69
CA ILE A 537 -24.68 9.17 2.13
C ILE A 537 -24.31 8.53 0.80
N GLU A 538 -24.26 9.31 -0.26
CA GLU A 538 -23.83 8.89 -1.59
C GLU A 538 -22.30 8.72 -1.64
N GLY A 539 -21.78 7.56 -1.25
CA GLY A 539 -20.34 7.30 -1.20
C GLY A 539 -19.72 7.00 -2.55
N LYS A 540 -20.51 6.42 -3.48
CA LYS A 540 -20.11 6.03 -4.84
C LYS A 540 -18.90 5.09 -4.89
N GLN A 541 -18.66 4.30 -3.84
CA GLN A 541 -17.62 3.29 -3.78
C GLN A 541 -17.95 2.09 -4.69
N GLU A 542 -16.90 1.37 -5.15
CA GLU A 542 -17.06 0.29 -6.15
C GLU A 542 -17.25 -1.10 -5.54
N VAL A 543 -16.57 -1.41 -4.42
CA VAL A 543 -16.50 -2.77 -3.86
C VAL A 543 -17.68 -3.07 -2.95
N TYR A 544 -18.08 -2.10 -2.13
CA TYR A 544 -19.16 -2.27 -1.17
C TYR A 544 -20.43 -1.61 -1.66
N SER A 545 -21.49 -2.40 -1.80
CA SER A 545 -22.84 -1.87 -2.10
C SER A 545 -23.33 -0.98 -0.96
N PHE A 546 -23.10 -1.42 0.30
CA PHE A 546 -23.39 -0.62 1.48
C PHE A 546 -22.25 -0.69 2.48
N ILE A 547 -21.90 0.45 3.07
CA ILE A 547 -21.13 0.55 4.30
C ILE A 547 -22.07 1.11 5.35
N ILE A 548 -22.22 0.42 6.48
CA ILE A 548 -23.20 0.71 7.51
C ILE A 548 -22.46 1.20 8.74
N SER A 549 -22.91 2.32 9.31
CA SER A 549 -22.41 2.91 10.56
C SER A 549 -23.54 2.99 11.58
N LEU A 550 -23.30 2.40 12.74
CA LEU A 550 -24.18 2.48 13.91
C LEU A 550 -23.43 3.10 15.07
#